data_3b298c5d688c1009daa5f963c15523de
#
_entry.id   3b298c5d688c1009daa5f963c15523de
#
_cell.length_a   1.000
_cell.length_b   1.000
_cell.length_c   1.000
_cell.angle_alpha   90.00
_cell.angle_beta   90.00
_cell.angle_gamma   90.00
#
_symmetry.space_group_name_H-M   'P 1'
#
loop_
_entity.id
_entity.type
_entity.pdbx_description
1 polymer ?
#
loop_
_entity_poly.entity_id
_entity_poly.type
_entity_poly.pdbx_seq_one_letter_code
_entity_poly.pdbx_strand_id
1 'polypeptide(L)'
;EQEERFVDADLNRSFPGESESENYEERLASKIMQEVEGTKLLDIHTTRSYPLAFGTFCQLNEVTRDLMKSTAVKNAVLFPEHNGTMHGHVNGVVVEAGFQGTDMAEMNALGVIKNFLSAQGAIEGEFRKSDPEIFEYTGTVEGDWNFLAQNFKLVEEGEVYAEKEGEKLKAEEDFYPVLMSTNGYDGQLGFKSRKRDKSKH
;
A
#
# COMPACT_ATOMS: atom_id res chain seq x y z
N GLU A 1 -10.47 -27.83 -5.88
CA GLU A 1 -10.24 -26.37 -5.74
C GLU A 1 -8.80 -26.15 -6.08
N GLN A 2 -8.54 -25.29 -7.08
CA GLN A 2 -7.18 -24.89 -7.44
C GLN A 2 -6.75 -23.81 -6.42
N GLU A 3 -5.63 -24.02 -5.73
CA GLU A 3 -5.02 -23.01 -4.86
C GLU A 3 -4.26 -21.96 -5.70
N GLU A 4 -4.93 -21.40 -6.72
CA GLU A 4 -4.37 -20.38 -7.60
C GLU A 4 -4.85 -19.00 -7.17
N ARG A 5 -3.95 -18.01 -7.23
CA ARG A 5 -4.24 -16.64 -6.85
C ARG A 5 -5.22 -15.97 -7.80
N PHE A 6 -5.27 -16.37 -9.05
CA PHE A 6 -6.13 -15.82 -10.11
C PHE A 6 -6.47 -16.90 -11.14
N VAL A 7 -7.51 -16.66 -11.92
CA VAL A 7 -7.97 -17.55 -13.01
C VAL A 7 -7.29 -17.16 -14.31
N ASP A 8 -7.47 -15.92 -14.75
CA ASP A 8 -6.93 -15.38 -16.02
C ASP A 8 -5.87 -14.30 -15.77
N ALA A 9 -6.08 -13.42 -14.76
CA ALA A 9 -5.21 -12.29 -14.46
C ALA A 9 -5.25 -11.90 -12.96
N ASP A 10 -4.29 -11.10 -12.49
CA ASP A 10 -4.35 -10.54 -11.14
C ASP A 10 -5.49 -9.51 -11.04
N LEU A 11 -6.50 -9.79 -10.20
CA LEU A 11 -7.64 -8.90 -9.98
C LEU A 11 -7.18 -7.47 -9.64
N ASN A 12 -6.12 -7.32 -8.84
CA ASN A 12 -5.57 -6.02 -8.46
C ASN A 12 -4.76 -5.34 -9.58
N ARG A 13 -4.89 -5.80 -10.81
CA ARG A 13 -4.38 -5.19 -12.05
C ARG A 13 -5.48 -5.09 -13.11
N SER A 14 -6.69 -5.53 -12.77
CA SER A 14 -7.82 -5.64 -13.71
C SER A 14 -8.85 -4.53 -13.56
N PHE A 15 -8.68 -3.61 -12.59
CA PHE A 15 -9.62 -2.49 -12.42
C PHE A 15 -9.41 -1.38 -13.46
N PRO A 16 -10.49 -0.72 -13.94
CA PRO A 16 -11.89 -0.84 -13.49
C PRO A 16 -12.65 -2.06 -14.04
N GLY A 17 -12.03 -2.85 -14.93
CA GLY A 17 -12.63 -4.00 -15.57
C GLY A 17 -13.65 -3.68 -16.67
N GLU A 18 -14.04 -4.72 -17.39
CA GLU A 18 -15.08 -4.65 -18.44
C GLU A 18 -16.11 -5.78 -18.25
N SER A 19 -17.41 -5.43 -18.25
CA SER A 19 -18.50 -6.39 -17.96
C SER A 19 -18.60 -7.53 -18.98
N GLU A 20 -18.21 -7.28 -20.24
CA GLU A 20 -18.30 -8.22 -21.36
C GLU A 20 -16.93 -8.83 -21.72
N SER A 21 -15.89 -8.64 -20.91
CA SER A 21 -14.58 -9.23 -21.17
C SER A 21 -14.62 -10.76 -21.11
N GLU A 22 -13.79 -11.42 -21.91
CA GLU A 22 -13.56 -12.86 -21.78
C GLU A 22 -12.78 -13.22 -20.51
N ASN A 23 -11.98 -12.26 -19.96
CA ASN A 23 -11.21 -12.41 -18.73
C ASN A 23 -12.11 -12.38 -17.49
N TYR A 24 -11.99 -13.37 -16.62
CA TYR A 24 -12.80 -13.50 -15.42
C TYR A 24 -12.60 -12.32 -14.45
N GLU A 25 -11.35 -11.93 -14.19
CA GLU A 25 -11.01 -10.88 -13.24
C GLU A 25 -11.48 -9.50 -13.71
N GLU A 26 -11.46 -9.23 -15.03
CA GLU A 26 -12.01 -7.98 -15.56
C GLU A 26 -13.53 -7.89 -15.36
N ARG A 27 -14.27 -8.99 -15.60
CA ARG A 27 -15.72 -9.02 -15.31
C ARG A 27 -15.98 -8.86 -13.80
N LEU A 28 -15.16 -9.48 -12.96
CA LEU A 28 -15.28 -9.35 -11.50
C LEU A 28 -14.95 -7.93 -11.05
N ALA A 29 -13.87 -7.33 -11.56
CA ALA A 29 -13.49 -5.95 -11.29
C ALA A 29 -14.60 -4.97 -11.65
N SER A 30 -15.22 -5.13 -12.84
CA SER A 30 -16.36 -4.31 -13.28
C SER A 30 -17.56 -4.39 -12.32
N LYS A 31 -17.88 -5.59 -11.82
CA LYS A 31 -18.95 -5.76 -10.82
C LYS A 31 -18.61 -5.09 -9.50
N ILE A 32 -17.40 -5.27 -9.00
CA ILE A 32 -16.94 -4.62 -7.78
C ILE A 32 -17.01 -3.10 -7.91
N MET A 33 -16.58 -2.54 -9.05
CA MET A 33 -16.62 -1.10 -9.30
C MET A 33 -18.05 -0.53 -9.22
N GLN A 34 -19.05 -1.25 -9.72
CA GLN A 34 -20.45 -0.85 -9.62
C GLN A 34 -20.95 -0.77 -8.17
N GLU A 35 -20.48 -1.69 -7.30
CA GLU A 35 -20.86 -1.73 -5.89
C GLU A 35 -20.15 -0.65 -5.05
N VAL A 36 -18.93 -0.25 -5.42
CA VAL A 36 -18.13 0.71 -4.63
C VAL A 36 -18.24 2.14 -5.15
N GLU A 37 -18.89 2.39 -6.26
CA GLU A 37 -19.08 3.72 -6.82
C GLU A 37 -19.78 4.66 -5.83
N GLY A 38 -19.19 5.82 -5.56
CA GLY A 38 -19.71 6.81 -4.62
C GLY A 38 -19.59 6.42 -3.13
N THR A 39 -18.99 5.29 -2.80
CA THR A 39 -18.76 4.86 -1.42
C THR A 39 -17.42 5.34 -0.87
N LYS A 40 -17.22 5.16 0.45
CA LYS A 40 -15.94 5.32 1.12
C LYS A 40 -15.28 3.95 1.20
N LEU A 41 -14.11 3.81 0.56
CA LEU A 41 -13.43 2.53 0.45
C LEU A 41 -12.27 2.42 1.46
N LEU A 42 -12.26 1.33 2.21
CA LEU A 42 -11.09 0.80 2.92
C LEU A 42 -10.78 -0.59 2.37
N ASP A 43 -9.60 -0.74 1.79
CA ASP A 43 -9.09 -2.02 1.30
C ASP A 43 -7.98 -2.52 2.26
N ILE A 44 -8.01 -3.80 2.61
CA ILE A 44 -7.04 -4.38 3.56
C ILE A 44 -6.18 -5.42 2.84
N HIS A 45 -4.89 -5.15 2.86
CA HIS A 45 -3.87 -6.02 2.31
C HIS A 45 -2.91 -6.52 3.39
N THR A 46 -2.07 -7.45 3.02
CA THR A 46 -0.88 -7.88 3.76
C THR A 46 0.33 -7.88 2.85
N THR A 47 1.52 -7.70 3.40
CA THR A 47 2.76 -7.59 2.64
C THR A 47 3.78 -8.66 3.06
N ARG A 48 4.82 -8.85 2.23
CA ARG A 48 5.99 -9.70 2.54
C ARG A 48 7.21 -8.90 3.00
N SER A 49 7.08 -7.58 3.16
CA SER A 49 8.25 -6.70 3.31
C SER A 49 8.25 -5.85 4.57
N TYR A 50 7.15 -5.71 5.30
CA TYR A 50 7.09 -4.84 6.47
C TYR A 50 6.10 -5.35 7.53
N PRO A 51 6.50 -5.40 8.83
CA PRO A 51 5.68 -6.03 9.87
C PRO A 51 4.58 -5.13 10.45
N LEU A 52 4.68 -3.80 10.28
CA LEU A 52 3.75 -2.85 10.87
C LEU A 52 2.73 -2.37 9.84
N ALA A 53 1.54 -2.01 10.32
CA ALA A 53 0.50 -1.46 9.46
C ALA A 53 0.90 -0.06 8.94
N PHE A 54 0.69 0.18 7.65
CA PHE A 54 0.80 1.48 7.00
C PHE A 54 -0.24 1.62 5.89
N GLY A 55 -0.56 2.84 5.52
CA GLY A 55 -1.55 3.12 4.49
C GLY A 55 -0.94 3.36 3.11
N THR A 56 -1.71 3.14 2.05
CA THR A 56 -1.40 3.61 0.70
C THR A 56 -2.62 4.24 0.05
N PHE A 57 -2.43 5.15 -0.88
CA PHE A 57 -3.46 5.78 -1.68
C PHE A 57 -2.91 6.34 -2.99
N CYS A 58 -3.75 6.43 -4.02
CA CYS A 58 -3.35 6.94 -5.33
C CYS A 58 -3.65 8.43 -5.51
N GLN A 59 -4.58 8.97 -4.75
CA GLN A 59 -5.01 10.36 -4.85
C GLN A 59 -4.93 11.03 -3.47
N LEU A 60 -4.33 12.21 -3.42
CA LEU A 60 -4.23 13.01 -2.21
C LEU A 60 -5.19 14.19 -2.28
N ASN A 61 -6.40 13.99 -1.77
CA ASN A 61 -7.45 15.00 -1.64
C ASN A 61 -8.02 15.01 -0.20
N GLU A 62 -8.96 15.89 0.10
CA GLU A 62 -9.56 16.01 1.44
C GLU A 62 -10.23 14.69 1.89
N VAL A 63 -10.92 14.01 0.97
CA VAL A 63 -11.62 12.74 1.27
C VAL A 63 -10.62 11.66 1.64
N THR A 64 -9.63 11.40 0.79
CA THR A 64 -8.64 10.33 1.02
C THR A 64 -7.77 10.64 2.24
N ARG A 65 -7.50 11.92 2.54
CA ARG A 65 -6.82 12.32 3.78
C ARG A 65 -7.65 11.98 5.03
N ASP A 66 -8.94 12.29 5.03
CA ASP A 66 -9.81 11.99 6.19
C ASP A 66 -10.00 10.48 6.37
N LEU A 67 -10.17 9.73 5.27
CA LEU A 67 -10.20 8.27 5.30
C LEU A 67 -8.90 7.70 5.87
N MET A 68 -7.73 8.18 5.41
CA MET A 68 -6.43 7.73 5.92
C MET A 68 -6.25 8.04 7.41
N LYS A 69 -6.63 9.24 7.87
CA LYS A 69 -6.63 9.58 9.31
C LYS A 69 -7.49 8.63 10.14
N SER A 70 -8.59 8.15 9.55
CA SER A 70 -9.52 7.22 10.21
C SER A 70 -8.97 5.78 10.33
N THR A 71 -7.87 5.44 9.67
CA THR A 71 -7.20 4.14 9.82
C THR A 71 -6.29 4.07 11.04
N ALA A 72 -5.91 5.21 11.62
CA ALA A 72 -4.96 5.37 12.73
C ALA A 72 -3.53 4.85 12.45
N VAL A 73 -3.13 4.65 11.19
CA VAL A 73 -1.75 4.29 10.82
C VAL A 73 -0.79 5.46 11.03
N LYS A 74 0.49 5.16 11.20
CA LYS A 74 1.55 6.17 11.41
C LYS A 74 2.15 6.69 10.12
N ASN A 75 2.25 5.83 9.11
CA ASN A 75 2.85 6.14 7.82
C ASN A 75 1.84 5.88 6.71
N ALA A 76 1.86 6.69 5.67
CA ALA A 76 1.08 6.48 4.46
C ALA A 76 1.93 6.78 3.22
N VAL A 77 1.71 6.05 2.14
CA VAL A 77 2.45 6.22 0.88
C VAL A 77 1.49 6.65 -0.23
N LEU A 78 1.86 7.70 -0.92
CA LEU A 78 1.18 8.16 -2.12
C LEU A 78 1.84 7.50 -3.34
N PHE A 79 1.06 6.69 -4.07
CA PHE A 79 1.43 6.08 -5.34
C PHE A 79 0.55 6.65 -6.46
N PRO A 80 0.90 7.78 -7.08
CA PRO A 80 0.00 8.51 -7.99
C PRO A 80 -0.32 7.77 -9.30
N GLU A 81 0.44 6.76 -9.67
CA GLU A 81 0.34 6.04 -10.95
C GLU A 81 -0.07 4.57 -10.81
N HIS A 82 -0.99 4.24 -9.91
CA HIS A 82 -1.50 2.88 -9.80
C HIS A 82 -2.70 2.61 -10.72
N ASN A 83 -2.43 2.47 -12.00
CA ASN A 83 -3.41 1.97 -12.96
C ASN A 83 -3.71 0.47 -12.69
N GLY A 84 -4.98 0.09 -12.80
CA GLY A 84 -5.43 -1.29 -12.62
C GLY A 84 -5.72 -1.71 -11.18
N THR A 85 -5.54 -0.83 -10.19
CA THR A 85 -5.96 -1.06 -8.81
C THR A 85 -7.28 -0.34 -8.52
N MET A 86 -8.14 -0.94 -7.69
CA MET A 86 -9.46 -0.38 -7.36
C MET A 86 -9.38 1.05 -6.81
N HIS A 87 -8.48 1.32 -5.89
CA HIS A 87 -8.30 2.63 -5.26
C HIS A 87 -7.67 3.69 -6.18
N GLY A 88 -7.23 3.32 -7.38
CA GLY A 88 -6.89 4.26 -8.46
C GLY A 88 -8.11 4.92 -9.10
N HIS A 89 -9.28 4.29 -8.98
CA HIS A 89 -10.53 4.70 -9.63
C HIS A 89 -11.56 5.29 -8.68
N VAL A 90 -11.44 5.07 -7.37
CA VAL A 90 -12.39 5.55 -6.35
C VAL A 90 -11.66 6.30 -5.24
N ASN A 91 -12.39 7.14 -4.49
CA ASN A 91 -11.87 7.73 -3.26
C ASN A 91 -11.74 6.65 -2.18
N GLY A 92 -10.57 6.05 -2.10
CA GLY A 92 -10.29 4.97 -1.18
C GLY A 92 -8.89 5.04 -0.61
N VAL A 93 -8.67 4.23 0.42
CA VAL A 93 -7.38 4.00 1.04
C VAL A 93 -7.15 2.50 1.21
N VAL A 94 -5.90 2.10 1.07
CA VAL A 94 -5.47 0.73 1.35
C VAL A 94 -4.68 0.73 2.64
N VAL A 95 -4.78 -0.33 3.42
CA VAL A 95 -3.88 -0.57 4.56
C VAL A 95 -3.20 -1.91 4.38
N GLU A 96 -1.89 -1.87 4.30
CA GLU A 96 -1.01 -3.01 4.45
C GLU A 96 -0.90 -3.34 5.94
N ALA A 97 -1.54 -4.41 6.38
CA ALA A 97 -1.69 -4.71 7.80
C ALA A 97 -0.46 -5.35 8.46
N GLY A 98 0.55 -5.70 7.68
CA GLY A 98 1.80 -6.34 8.13
C GLY A 98 2.12 -7.62 7.37
N PHE A 99 3.01 -8.45 7.92
CA PHE A 99 3.45 -9.69 7.27
C PHE A 99 2.32 -10.68 7.08
N GLN A 100 2.17 -11.15 5.83
CA GLN A 100 1.18 -12.14 5.43
C GLN A 100 1.24 -13.39 6.33
N GLY A 101 0.07 -13.86 6.78
CA GLY A 101 -0.09 -15.09 7.55
C GLY A 101 0.37 -15.01 9.01
N THR A 102 0.50 -13.80 9.57
CA THR A 102 0.85 -13.61 10.98
C THR A 102 -0.34 -13.12 11.81
N ASP A 103 -0.45 -13.58 13.07
CA ASP A 103 -1.45 -13.10 14.03
C ASP A 103 -1.39 -11.57 14.19
N MET A 104 -0.20 -10.98 14.09
CA MET A 104 -0.02 -9.55 14.18
C MET A 104 -0.71 -8.81 13.03
N ALA A 105 -0.63 -9.34 11.80
CA ALA A 105 -1.32 -8.75 10.65
C ALA A 105 -2.84 -8.84 10.81
N GLU A 106 -3.36 -9.94 11.33
CA GLU A 106 -4.79 -10.09 11.63
C GLU A 106 -5.25 -9.10 12.72
N MET A 107 -4.48 -8.97 13.81
CA MET A 107 -4.77 -7.99 14.87
C MET A 107 -4.74 -6.55 14.35
N ASN A 108 -3.76 -6.21 13.53
CA ASN A 108 -3.66 -4.89 12.90
C ASN A 108 -4.86 -4.64 11.98
N ALA A 109 -5.20 -5.60 11.11
CA ALA A 109 -6.35 -5.49 10.20
C ALA A 109 -7.66 -5.25 10.96
N LEU A 110 -7.95 -6.08 11.98
CA LEU A 110 -9.14 -5.91 12.82
C LEU A 110 -9.16 -4.57 13.56
N GLY A 111 -8.01 -4.13 14.08
CA GLY A 111 -7.87 -2.84 14.74
C GLY A 111 -8.16 -1.67 13.79
N VAL A 112 -7.60 -1.72 12.58
CA VAL A 112 -7.83 -0.71 11.52
C VAL A 112 -9.31 -0.69 11.11
N ILE A 113 -9.90 -1.86 10.83
CA ILE A 113 -11.32 -1.96 10.42
C ILE A 113 -12.24 -1.36 11.49
N LYS A 114 -12.08 -1.76 12.74
CA LYS A 114 -12.89 -1.24 13.85
C LYS A 114 -12.73 0.27 14.00
N ASN A 115 -11.49 0.77 14.00
CA ASN A 115 -11.21 2.19 14.11
C ASN A 115 -11.83 2.98 12.95
N PHE A 116 -11.68 2.48 11.73
CA PHE A 116 -12.24 3.11 10.53
C PHE A 116 -13.77 3.16 10.57
N LEU A 117 -14.42 2.03 10.84
CA LEU A 117 -15.89 1.96 10.91
C LEU A 117 -16.46 2.86 12.00
N SER A 118 -15.84 2.90 13.19
CA SER A 118 -16.24 3.82 14.26
C SER A 118 -16.03 5.29 13.87
N ALA A 119 -14.91 5.62 13.23
CA ALA A 119 -14.62 6.98 12.76
C ALA A 119 -15.57 7.45 11.66
N GLN A 120 -16.12 6.52 10.86
CA GLN A 120 -17.12 6.79 9.84
C GLN A 120 -18.58 6.74 10.39
N GLY A 121 -18.76 6.41 11.69
CA GLY A 121 -20.09 6.29 12.31
C GLY A 121 -20.88 5.07 11.88
N ALA A 122 -20.25 4.06 11.29
CA ALA A 122 -20.90 2.82 10.85
C ALA A 122 -21.13 1.83 12.01
N ILE A 123 -20.33 1.92 13.06
CA ILE A 123 -20.50 1.17 14.31
C ILE A 123 -20.29 2.12 15.50
N GLU A 124 -20.88 1.77 16.64
CA GLU A 124 -20.60 2.45 17.91
C GLU A 124 -19.21 2.04 18.44
N GLY A 125 -18.46 3.00 18.99
CA GLY A 125 -17.16 2.74 19.59
C GLY A 125 -16.28 3.96 19.65
N GLU A 126 -15.22 3.85 20.45
CA GLU A 126 -14.14 4.84 20.43
C GLU A 126 -13.27 4.67 19.20
N PHE A 127 -12.79 5.79 18.67
CA PHE A 127 -11.85 5.81 17.58
C PHE A 127 -10.75 6.84 17.76
N ARG A 128 -9.64 6.67 17.05
CA ARG A 128 -8.53 7.61 17.00
C ARG A 128 -8.34 8.07 15.56
N LYS A 129 -8.16 9.37 15.37
CA LYS A 129 -7.62 9.92 14.11
C LYS A 129 -6.12 10.09 14.26
N SER A 130 -5.36 9.57 13.31
CA SER A 130 -3.93 9.84 13.18
C SER A 130 -3.69 11.01 12.23
N ASP A 131 -2.49 11.55 12.24
CA ASP A 131 -1.99 12.42 11.18
C ASP A 131 -0.71 11.76 10.63
N PRO A 132 -0.84 10.80 9.70
CA PRO A 132 0.27 10.00 9.26
C PRO A 132 1.36 10.83 8.58
N GLU A 133 2.60 10.37 8.68
CA GLU A 133 3.66 10.86 7.82
C GLU A 133 3.40 10.35 6.40
N ILE A 134 3.39 11.27 5.43
CA ILE A 134 3.11 10.94 4.04
C ILE A 134 4.43 10.85 3.28
N PHE A 135 4.61 9.74 2.60
CA PHE A 135 5.73 9.45 1.71
C PHE A 135 5.21 9.39 0.27
N GLU A 136 5.87 10.04 -0.65
CA GLU A 136 5.52 10.07 -2.06
C GLU A 136 6.47 9.18 -2.84
N TYR A 137 5.95 8.22 -3.58
CA TYR A 137 6.71 7.33 -4.45
C TYR A 137 7.58 8.14 -5.43
N THR A 138 8.84 7.76 -5.58
CA THR A 138 9.79 8.40 -6.49
C THR A 138 10.45 7.43 -7.47
N GLY A 139 10.36 6.13 -7.24
CA GLY A 139 10.93 5.13 -8.14
C GLY A 139 10.95 3.73 -7.57
N THR A 140 11.20 2.77 -8.43
CA THR A 140 11.33 1.35 -8.12
C THR A 140 12.82 0.96 -8.10
N VAL A 141 13.19 0.06 -7.21
CA VAL A 141 14.51 -0.57 -7.20
C VAL A 141 14.34 -2.00 -7.68
N GLU A 142 14.86 -2.27 -8.86
CA GLU A 142 14.81 -3.59 -9.50
C GLU A 142 15.90 -4.52 -8.97
N GLY A 143 15.67 -5.81 -9.12
CA GLY A 143 16.64 -6.88 -8.83
C GLY A 143 16.47 -7.51 -7.44
N ASP A 144 17.04 -8.71 -7.34
CA ASP A 144 17.01 -9.52 -6.12
C ASP A 144 18.23 -9.18 -5.25
N TRP A 145 18.08 -8.18 -4.41
CA TRP A 145 19.11 -7.68 -3.52
C TRP A 145 18.84 -8.08 -2.07
N ASN A 146 19.90 -8.24 -1.29
CA ASN A 146 19.80 -8.34 0.16
C ASN A 146 19.62 -6.95 0.76
N PHE A 147 18.44 -6.65 1.31
CA PHE A 147 18.11 -5.35 1.89
C PHE A 147 18.75 -5.15 3.26
N LEU A 148 19.50 -4.07 3.44
CA LEU A 148 20.27 -3.77 4.65
C LEU A 148 19.70 -2.62 5.49
N ALA A 149 18.92 -1.73 4.87
CA ALA A 149 18.33 -0.58 5.54
C ALA A 149 16.96 -0.94 6.21
N GLN A 150 16.18 0.06 6.59
CA GLN A 150 14.85 -0.12 7.19
C GLN A 150 13.80 0.69 6.43
N ASN A 151 12.65 0.07 6.14
CA ASN A 151 11.53 0.79 5.56
C ASN A 151 11.10 1.98 6.45
N PHE A 152 10.73 3.10 5.81
CA PHE A 152 10.34 4.36 6.43
C PHE A 152 11.44 5.04 7.28
N LYS A 153 12.71 4.67 7.11
CA LYS A 153 13.87 5.37 7.68
C LYS A 153 14.66 6.03 6.56
N LEU A 154 15.19 7.22 6.85
CA LEU A 154 16.02 7.94 5.89
C LEU A 154 17.27 7.10 5.57
N VAL A 155 17.56 6.98 4.29
CA VAL A 155 18.82 6.51 3.73
C VAL A 155 19.45 7.74 3.08
N GLU A 156 20.61 8.15 3.58
CA GLU A 156 21.33 9.33 3.11
C GLU A 156 22.12 9.04 1.83
N GLU A 157 22.37 10.05 1.01
CA GLU A 157 23.21 9.95 -0.18
C GLU A 157 24.57 9.29 0.14
N GLY A 158 24.96 8.31 -0.68
CA GLY A 158 26.19 7.54 -0.51
C GLY A 158 26.11 6.35 0.47
N GLU A 159 25.05 6.25 1.27
CA GLU A 159 24.82 5.13 2.18
C GLU A 159 24.52 3.83 1.41
N VAL A 160 25.08 2.71 1.88
CA VAL A 160 24.80 1.38 1.33
C VAL A 160 23.49 0.87 1.92
N TYR A 161 22.49 0.63 1.07
CA TYR A 161 21.17 0.16 1.50
C TYR A 161 20.82 -1.26 1.06
N ALA A 162 21.59 -1.84 0.13
CA ALA A 162 21.44 -3.22 -0.30
C ALA A 162 22.75 -3.80 -0.85
N GLU A 163 22.86 -5.14 -0.86
CA GLU A 163 24.02 -5.83 -1.43
C GLU A 163 23.61 -7.15 -2.10
N LYS A 164 24.43 -7.59 -3.07
CA LYS A 164 24.30 -8.89 -3.74
C LYS A 164 25.67 -9.35 -4.23
N GLU A 165 26.14 -10.53 -3.79
CA GLU A 165 27.39 -11.17 -4.26
C GLU A 165 28.63 -10.26 -4.19
N GLY A 166 28.68 -9.36 -3.21
CA GLY A 166 29.78 -8.41 -3.03
C GLY A 166 29.57 -7.05 -3.73
N GLU A 167 28.59 -6.94 -4.62
CA GLU A 167 28.14 -5.67 -5.16
C GLU A 167 27.28 -4.92 -4.13
N LYS A 168 27.35 -3.59 -4.13
CA LYS A 168 26.63 -2.74 -3.17
C LYS A 168 25.83 -1.67 -3.89
N LEU A 169 24.55 -1.58 -3.56
CA LEU A 169 23.73 -0.43 -3.95
C LEU A 169 23.92 0.70 -2.94
N LYS A 170 24.37 1.84 -3.46
CA LYS A 170 24.47 3.08 -2.72
C LYS A 170 23.37 4.04 -3.13
N ALA A 171 22.88 4.79 -2.16
CA ALA A 171 21.92 5.86 -2.43
C ALA A 171 22.58 6.96 -3.29
N GLU A 172 21.94 7.32 -4.40
CA GLU A 172 22.35 8.43 -5.27
C GLU A 172 21.84 9.77 -4.76
N GLU A 173 20.83 9.74 -3.91
CA GLU A 173 20.18 10.85 -3.23
C GLU A 173 19.52 10.35 -1.94
N ASP A 174 19.14 11.26 -1.06
CA ASP A 174 18.37 10.95 0.14
C ASP A 174 16.99 10.37 -0.22
N PHE A 175 16.62 9.22 0.36
CA PHE A 175 15.30 8.63 0.14
C PHE A 175 14.82 7.81 1.35
N TYR A 176 13.55 7.46 1.34
CA TYR A 176 12.95 6.55 2.31
C TYR A 176 12.52 5.25 1.61
N PRO A 177 13.06 4.08 2.02
CA PRO A 177 12.62 2.79 1.50
C PRO A 177 11.16 2.52 1.86
N VAL A 178 10.39 1.95 0.93
CA VAL A 178 9.02 1.49 1.12
C VAL A 178 8.88 0.11 0.49
N LEU A 179 8.30 -0.83 1.23
CA LEU A 179 8.09 -2.21 0.79
C LEU A 179 9.39 -2.88 0.28
N MET A 180 10.56 -2.40 0.71
CA MET A 180 11.82 -3.06 0.38
C MET A 180 12.04 -4.27 1.30
N SER A 181 12.41 -5.40 0.70
CA SER A 181 12.66 -6.64 1.42
C SER A 181 13.50 -7.60 0.59
N THR A 182 14.42 -8.29 1.25
CA THR A 182 15.11 -9.45 0.67
C THR A 182 14.09 -10.55 0.34
N ASN A 183 14.00 -10.97 -0.92
CA ASN A 183 13.07 -12.00 -1.41
C ASN A 183 11.56 -11.66 -1.22
N GLY A 184 11.21 -10.38 -1.08
CA GLY A 184 9.80 -9.96 -0.93
C GLY A 184 9.00 -10.05 -2.23
N TYR A 185 9.63 -9.69 -3.33
CA TYR A 185 9.05 -9.67 -4.68
C TYR A 185 10.05 -10.19 -5.70
N ASP A 186 9.58 -10.95 -6.68
CA ASP A 186 10.44 -11.49 -7.73
C ASP A 186 10.98 -10.36 -8.63
N GLY A 187 12.29 -10.25 -8.72
CA GLY A 187 12.97 -9.26 -9.56
C GLY A 187 12.86 -7.81 -9.10
N GLN A 188 12.32 -7.55 -7.91
CA GLN A 188 12.16 -6.21 -7.38
C GLN A 188 12.50 -6.14 -5.89
N LEU A 189 13.40 -5.25 -5.49
CA LEU A 189 13.70 -5.00 -4.08
C LEU A 189 12.57 -4.23 -3.37
N GLY A 190 11.96 -3.25 -4.04
CA GLY A 190 10.91 -2.40 -3.52
C GLY A 190 10.93 -0.99 -4.08
N PHE A 191 10.48 0.00 -3.31
CA PHE A 191 10.26 1.36 -3.78
C PHE A 191 11.09 2.39 -3.01
N LYS A 192 11.51 3.43 -3.73
CA LYS A 192 12.03 4.68 -3.16
C LYS A 192 10.88 5.66 -2.96
N SER A 193 10.98 6.45 -1.92
CA SER A 193 10.01 7.52 -1.65
C SER A 193 10.68 8.73 -1.03
N ARG A 194 9.99 9.87 -1.11
CA ARG A 194 10.35 11.12 -0.46
C ARG A 194 9.29 11.49 0.57
N LYS A 195 9.70 11.85 1.78
CA LYS A 195 8.79 12.36 2.79
C LYS A 195 8.24 13.71 2.40
N ARG A 196 6.91 13.86 2.39
CA ARG A 196 6.25 15.16 2.12
C ARG A 196 6.34 16.06 3.33
N ASP A 197 6.62 17.33 3.06
CA ASP A 197 6.54 18.37 4.07
C ASP A 197 5.06 18.64 4.43
N LYS A 198 4.72 18.53 5.71
CA LYS A 198 3.36 18.81 6.20
C LYS A 198 2.92 20.28 6.04
N SER A 199 3.86 21.19 5.79
CA SER A 199 3.58 22.61 5.61
C SER A 199 3.12 23.00 4.19
N LYS A 200 3.26 22.08 3.21
CA LYS A 200 2.87 22.31 1.82
C LYS A 200 1.52 21.61 1.54
N HIS A 201 0.46 22.25 1.95
CA HIS A 201 -0.93 21.86 1.65
C HIS A 201 -1.53 22.76 0.58
#